data_d3cd14ec95e381d7966bef54e3a0abc5
#
_entry.id   d3cd14ec95e381d7966bef54e3a0abc5
#
_cell.length_a   1.000
_cell.length_b   1.000
_cell.length_c   1.000
_cell.angle_alpha   90.00
_cell.angle_beta   90.00
_cell.angle_gamma   90.00
#
_symmetry.space_group_name_H-M   'P 1'
#
loop_
_entity.id
_entity.type
_entity.pdbx_description
1 polymer ?
#
loop_
_entity_poly.entity_id
_entity_poly.type
_entity_poly.pdbx_seq_one_letter_code
_entity_poly.pdbx_strand_id
1 'polypeptide(L)'
;MQFKGLALVASAFVFAACGGGSDSAPAAEATPAPAPAAEATPAPAAGGAVALAPITGTTHEVKMIGDDKGYRFEPANLTIKTGDAVKFVFVSGGPHNVAFDGATLAAPVKAQLDANLGAQRMAELSSNMYMAAGEGITVSFGNIPAGAYNFNCTPHLAMGMKGVITVQ
;
A
#
# COMPACT_ATOMS: atom_id res chain seq x y z
N MET A 1 5.05 -46.99 15.98
CA MET A 1 3.82 -47.60 15.43
C MET A 1 3.62 -47.07 14.02
N GLN A 2 3.66 -47.98 13.06
CA GLN A 2 3.54 -47.74 11.62
C GLN A 2 2.06 -47.59 11.26
N PHE A 3 1.70 -46.71 10.34
CA PHE A 3 0.64 -47.00 9.37
C PHE A 3 0.97 -46.31 8.02
N LYS A 4 1.14 -47.23 7.07
CA LYS A 4 1.20 -47.02 5.63
C LYS A 4 -0.21 -46.77 5.09
N GLY A 5 -0.37 -45.93 4.06
CA GLY A 5 -1.60 -45.79 3.30
C GLY A 5 -1.36 -45.09 1.99
N LEU A 6 -1.02 -45.87 1.00
CA LEU A 6 -0.85 -45.55 -0.42
C LEU A 6 -2.23 -45.64 -1.10
N ALA A 7 -2.62 -44.66 -1.91
CA ALA A 7 -3.62 -44.85 -2.97
C ALA A 7 -3.39 -43.87 -4.11
N LEU A 8 -2.88 -44.41 -5.20
CA LEU A 8 -2.86 -43.84 -6.55
C LEU A 8 -4.23 -44.06 -7.20
N VAL A 9 -4.79 -43.02 -7.86
CA VAL A 9 -5.81 -43.24 -8.89
C VAL A 9 -5.50 -42.30 -10.05
N ALA A 10 -5.04 -42.88 -11.14
CA ALA A 10 -4.97 -42.30 -12.46
C ALA A 10 -6.32 -42.49 -13.17
N SER A 11 -6.82 -41.47 -13.82
CA SER A 11 -7.88 -41.63 -14.83
C SER A 11 -7.61 -40.70 -16.01
N ALA A 12 -7.17 -41.30 -17.07
CA ALA A 12 -7.10 -40.73 -18.41
C ALA A 12 -8.50 -40.81 -19.06
N PHE A 13 -8.96 -39.70 -19.66
CA PHE A 13 -10.03 -39.72 -20.64
C PHE A 13 -9.56 -39.09 -21.95
N VAL A 14 -9.39 -39.96 -22.90
CA VAL A 14 -9.25 -39.61 -24.33
C VAL A 14 -10.66 -39.64 -24.92
N PHE A 15 -11.07 -38.59 -25.62
CA PHE A 15 -12.14 -38.68 -26.64
C PHE A 15 -11.72 -37.98 -27.90
N ALA A 16 -11.69 -38.75 -28.93
CA ALA A 16 -11.41 -38.37 -30.31
C ALA A 16 -12.72 -38.24 -31.09
N ALA A 17 -12.70 -37.32 -32.04
CA ALA A 17 -13.09 -37.46 -33.42
C ALA A 17 -14.52 -37.13 -33.89
N CYS A 18 -14.46 -36.47 -35.03
CA CYS A 18 -15.38 -36.45 -36.23
C CYS A 18 -16.63 -35.60 -36.06
N GLY A 19 -16.92 -34.68 -36.94
CA GLY A 19 -16.75 -34.57 -38.40
C GLY A 19 -18.04 -33.98 -38.93
N GLY A 20 -18.04 -33.20 -39.95
CA GLY A 20 -19.22 -32.85 -40.73
C GLY A 20 -19.38 -31.36 -40.99
N GLY A 21 -19.03 -30.95 -42.18
CA GLY A 21 -19.22 -29.63 -42.72
C GLY A 21 -20.66 -29.35 -43.15
N SER A 22 -20.95 -28.10 -43.40
CA SER A 22 -21.76 -27.61 -44.53
C SER A 22 -21.80 -26.09 -44.53
N ASP A 23 -21.51 -25.58 -45.66
CA ASP A 23 -21.69 -24.25 -46.22
C ASP A 23 -22.86 -23.44 -45.67
N SER A 24 -22.63 -22.17 -45.43
CA SER A 24 -23.51 -21.09 -45.89
C SER A 24 -22.80 -19.74 -45.75
N ALA A 25 -22.88 -19.00 -46.80
CA ALA A 25 -22.26 -17.75 -47.17
C ALA A 25 -22.75 -16.51 -46.36
N PRO A 26 -22.29 -15.29 -46.68
CA PRO A 26 -21.78 -14.31 -45.73
C PRO A 26 -22.85 -13.32 -45.27
N ALA A 27 -22.86 -13.00 -44.01
CA ALA A 27 -23.61 -11.86 -43.50
C ALA A 27 -22.64 -10.77 -43.04
N ALA A 28 -22.83 -9.64 -43.65
CA ALA A 28 -22.35 -8.30 -43.42
C ALA A 28 -21.43 -8.03 -42.19
N GLU A 29 -20.27 -7.57 -42.52
CA GLU A 29 -19.32 -6.82 -41.72
C GLU A 29 -19.99 -5.63 -41.01
N ALA A 30 -20.16 -5.72 -39.71
CA ALA A 30 -20.45 -4.58 -38.86
C ALA A 30 -19.10 -4.13 -38.27
N THR A 31 -18.57 -3.05 -38.83
CA THR A 31 -17.40 -2.32 -38.30
C THR A 31 -17.66 -1.92 -36.84
N PRO A 32 -16.83 -2.33 -35.89
CA PRO A 32 -16.91 -1.78 -34.53
C PRO A 32 -16.43 -0.33 -34.56
N ALA A 33 -17.26 0.57 -34.05
CA ALA A 33 -16.87 1.95 -33.81
C ALA A 33 -15.63 2.01 -32.87
N PRO A 34 -14.67 2.92 -33.11
CA PRO A 34 -13.52 3.06 -32.25
C PRO A 34 -13.97 3.50 -30.85
N ALA A 35 -13.58 2.72 -29.83
CA ALA A 35 -13.73 3.11 -28.46
C ALA A 35 -12.98 4.43 -28.21
N PRO A 36 -13.53 5.35 -27.38
CA PRO A 36 -12.80 6.57 -27.03
C PRO A 36 -11.47 6.20 -26.40
N ALA A 37 -10.39 6.75 -26.96
CA ALA A 37 -9.06 6.65 -26.40
C ALA A 37 -9.11 7.20 -24.97
N ALA A 38 -8.83 6.36 -23.98
CA ALA A 38 -8.54 6.81 -22.64
C ALA A 38 -7.33 7.75 -22.75
N GLU A 39 -7.54 9.01 -22.40
CA GLU A 39 -6.44 9.97 -22.24
C GLU A 39 -5.43 9.38 -21.24
N ALA A 40 -4.27 8.99 -21.76
CA ALA A 40 -3.16 8.57 -20.94
C ALA A 40 -2.73 9.78 -20.11
N THR A 41 -2.99 9.72 -18.81
CA THR A 41 -2.40 10.63 -17.84
C THR A 41 -0.88 10.60 -18.05
N PRO A 42 -0.19 11.75 -18.28
CA PRO A 42 1.23 11.75 -18.53
C PRO A 42 1.95 11.11 -17.34
N ALA A 43 2.74 10.08 -17.61
CA ALA A 43 3.64 9.49 -16.63
C ALA A 43 4.60 10.59 -16.14
N PRO A 44 4.82 10.74 -14.83
CA PRO A 44 5.78 11.71 -14.33
C PRO A 44 7.17 11.37 -14.85
N ALA A 45 7.83 12.39 -15.41
CA ALA A 45 9.16 12.28 -15.99
C ALA A 45 10.15 11.73 -14.96
N ALA A 46 10.86 10.68 -15.35
CA ALA A 46 11.93 10.11 -14.56
C ALA A 46 13.10 11.11 -14.43
N GLY A 47 13.57 11.37 -13.19
CA GLY A 47 14.90 11.89 -12.96
C GLY A 47 15.10 13.11 -12.09
N GLY A 48 14.06 13.71 -11.49
CA GLY A 48 14.21 14.77 -10.48
C GLY A 48 14.00 14.21 -9.06
N ALA A 49 14.74 14.68 -8.08
CA ALA A 49 14.43 14.39 -6.68
C ALA A 49 12.99 14.81 -6.38
N VAL A 50 12.18 13.87 -5.88
CA VAL A 50 10.79 14.16 -5.52
C VAL A 50 10.78 15.08 -4.31
N ALA A 51 10.12 16.24 -4.42
CA ALA A 51 10.04 17.17 -3.32
C ALA A 51 8.94 16.79 -2.33
N LEU A 52 9.13 17.19 -1.08
CA LEU A 52 8.09 17.13 -0.05
C LEU A 52 6.83 17.86 -0.54
N ALA A 53 5.71 17.17 -0.60
CA ALA A 53 4.44 17.77 -1.00
C ALA A 53 3.86 18.63 0.14
N PRO A 54 3.27 19.79 -0.18
CA PRO A 54 2.67 20.67 0.82
C PRO A 54 1.45 20.00 1.48
N ILE A 55 1.22 20.35 2.74
CA ILE A 55 -0.02 20.01 3.46
C ILE A 55 -1.06 21.07 3.07
N THR A 56 -2.13 20.65 2.42
CA THR A 56 -3.21 21.52 1.95
C THR A 56 -4.53 21.30 2.68
N GLY A 57 -4.63 20.20 3.41
CA GLY A 57 -5.82 19.76 4.14
C GLY A 57 -5.62 19.76 5.66
N THR A 58 -6.32 18.85 6.31
CA THR A 58 -6.33 18.71 7.77
C THR A 58 -5.14 17.89 8.27
N THR A 59 -4.59 18.25 9.44
CA THR A 59 -3.62 17.41 10.14
C THR A 59 -4.34 16.57 11.20
N HIS A 60 -4.24 15.26 11.06
CA HIS A 60 -4.77 14.27 11.99
C HIS A 60 -3.67 13.80 12.94
N GLU A 61 -4.02 13.37 14.14
CA GLU A 61 -3.03 12.87 15.11
C GLU A 61 -3.16 11.35 15.31
N VAL A 62 -2.02 10.67 15.36
CA VAL A 62 -1.89 9.25 15.72
C VAL A 62 -0.85 9.16 16.84
N LYS A 63 -1.24 8.57 17.96
CA LYS A 63 -0.38 8.37 19.11
C LYS A 63 0.42 7.07 18.98
N MET A 64 1.67 7.08 19.42
CA MET A 64 2.53 5.91 19.54
C MET A 64 2.64 5.56 21.03
N ILE A 65 2.09 4.41 21.40
CA ILE A 65 1.89 4.04 22.81
C ILE A 65 2.45 2.64 23.07
N GLY A 66 3.19 2.52 24.18
CA GLY A 66 3.54 1.26 24.81
C GLY A 66 3.19 1.32 26.30
N ASP A 67 2.32 0.43 26.76
CA ASP A 67 1.84 0.32 28.13
C ASP A 67 1.53 -1.16 28.49
N ASP A 68 0.82 -1.39 29.59
CA ASP A 68 0.38 -2.73 30.04
C ASP A 68 -0.55 -3.45 29.05
N LYS A 69 -1.18 -2.70 28.11
CA LYS A 69 -2.00 -3.25 27.02
C LYS A 69 -1.18 -3.59 25.77
N GLY A 70 0.13 -3.32 25.79
CA GLY A 70 1.05 -3.57 24.69
C GLY A 70 1.36 -2.34 23.84
N TYR A 71 1.99 -2.59 22.70
CA TYR A 71 2.45 -1.56 21.76
C TYR A 71 1.43 -1.33 20.66
N ARG A 72 1.03 -0.07 20.45
CA ARG A 72 0.00 0.27 19.46
C ARG A 72 0.10 1.69 18.94
N PHE A 73 -0.46 1.91 17.75
CA PHE A 73 -0.87 3.22 17.27
C PHE A 73 -2.32 3.50 17.68
N GLU A 74 -2.64 4.74 18.00
CA GLU A 74 -4.01 5.12 18.37
C GLU A 74 -4.41 6.45 17.74
N PRO A 75 -5.36 6.44 16.78
CA PRO A 75 -6.00 5.28 16.18
C PRO A 75 -5.03 4.45 15.32
N ALA A 76 -5.23 3.13 15.24
CA ALA A 76 -4.46 2.26 14.35
C ALA A 76 -4.88 2.38 12.88
N ASN A 77 -6.17 2.65 12.66
CA ASN A 77 -6.74 2.84 11.32
C ASN A 77 -7.33 4.24 11.21
N LEU A 78 -6.96 4.95 10.15
CA LEU A 78 -7.34 6.33 9.93
C LEU A 78 -7.71 6.53 8.46
N THR A 79 -8.84 7.21 8.20
CA THR A 79 -9.25 7.63 6.86
C THR A 79 -9.04 9.13 6.73
N ILE A 80 -8.36 9.55 5.67
CA ILE A 80 -8.00 10.94 5.37
C ILE A 80 -8.27 11.25 3.91
N LYS A 81 -8.07 12.50 3.50
CA LYS A 81 -8.14 12.95 2.11
C LYS A 81 -6.74 13.21 1.55
N THR A 82 -6.60 13.13 0.23
CA THR A 82 -5.38 13.61 -0.43
C THR A 82 -5.11 15.07 -0.04
N GLY A 83 -3.87 15.36 0.35
CA GLY A 83 -3.48 16.69 0.84
C GLY A 83 -3.55 16.88 2.35
N ASP A 84 -4.18 15.96 3.07
CA ASP A 84 -4.12 15.94 4.53
C ASP A 84 -2.71 15.56 5.02
N ALA A 85 -2.51 15.62 6.33
CA ALA A 85 -1.31 15.14 6.99
C ALA A 85 -1.64 14.28 8.19
N VAL A 86 -0.70 13.42 8.58
CA VAL A 86 -0.77 12.65 9.81
C VAL A 86 0.43 12.98 10.69
N LYS A 87 0.15 13.48 11.89
CA LYS A 87 1.13 13.74 12.95
C LYS A 87 1.19 12.53 13.87
N PHE A 88 2.28 11.80 13.83
CA PHE A 88 2.56 10.73 14.76
C PHE A 88 3.28 11.28 15.98
N VAL A 89 2.75 11.03 17.17
CA VAL A 89 3.26 11.58 18.43
C VAL A 89 3.63 10.46 19.38
N PHE A 90 4.87 10.46 19.87
CA PHE A 90 5.32 9.56 20.92
C PHE A 90 4.62 9.92 22.24
N VAL A 91 4.01 8.92 22.86
CA VAL A 91 3.37 9.07 24.18
C VAL A 91 4.13 8.28 25.24
N SER A 92 4.39 6.99 25.02
CA SER A 92 5.01 6.11 26.01
C SER A 92 5.57 4.83 25.37
N GLY A 93 6.46 4.11 26.09
CA GLY A 93 6.88 2.76 25.76
C GLY A 93 7.81 2.64 24.55
N GLY A 94 8.69 3.63 24.35
CA GLY A 94 9.63 3.67 23.22
C GLY A 94 10.77 2.65 23.27
N PRO A 95 11.64 2.65 22.22
CA PRO A 95 11.61 3.61 21.10
C PRO A 95 10.52 3.31 20.06
N HIS A 96 9.99 4.35 19.42
CA HIS A 96 9.02 4.21 18.34
C HIS A 96 9.50 4.86 17.05
N ASN A 97 9.05 4.35 15.92
CA ASN A 97 9.14 5.00 14.61
C ASN A 97 7.88 4.74 13.79
N VAL A 98 7.82 5.35 12.62
CA VAL A 98 6.80 5.09 11.61
C VAL A 98 7.48 4.62 10.34
N ALA A 99 7.21 3.39 9.94
CA ALA A 99 7.73 2.78 8.73
C ALA A 99 6.57 2.33 7.84
N PHE A 100 6.50 2.82 6.60
CA PHE A 100 5.49 2.41 5.63
C PHE A 100 5.94 1.15 4.88
N ASP A 101 4.98 0.27 4.59
CA ASP A 101 5.22 -0.92 3.76
C ASP A 101 5.26 -0.52 2.28
N GLY A 102 6.45 -0.49 1.72
CA GLY A 102 6.66 -0.16 0.32
C GLY A 102 6.51 -1.33 -0.67
N ALA A 103 6.29 -2.56 -0.19
CA ALA A 103 6.30 -3.75 -1.04
C ALA A 103 5.18 -3.74 -2.09
N THR A 104 4.04 -3.14 -1.78
CA THR A 104 2.87 -3.09 -2.65
C THR A 104 2.69 -1.73 -3.34
N LEU A 105 3.55 -0.75 -3.06
CA LEU A 105 3.44 0.59 -3.61
C LEU A 105 4.09 0.69 -5.00
N ALA A 106 3.40 1.35 -5.93
CA ALA A 106 3.99 1.73 -7.21
C ALA A 106 5.19 2.67 -6.98
N ALA A 107 6.24 2.55 -7.78
CA ALA A 107 7.48 3.30 -7.59
C ALA A 107 7.30 4.83 -7.45
N PRO A 108 6.44 5.53 -8.22
CA PRO A 108 6.23 6.96 -8.04
C PRO A 108 5.57 7.31 -6.70
N VAL A 109 4.62 6.48 -6.24
CA VAL A 109 3.93 6.66 -4.95
C VAL A 109 4.90 6.45 -3.80
N LYS A 110 5.72 5.41 -3.89
CA LYS A 110 6.77 5.10 -2.93
C LYS A 110 7.76 6.26 -2.79
N ALA A 111 8.24 6.80 -3.92
CA ALA A 111 9.15 7.93 -3.94
C ALA A 111 8.53 9.21 -3.34
N GLN A 112 7.25 9.48 -3.64
CA GLN A 112 6.56 10.64 -3.08
C GLN A 112 6.33 10.48 -1.57
N LEU A 113 5.90 9.31 -1.11
CA LEU A 113 5.67 9.04 0.31
C LEU A 113 6.99 9.11 1.11
N ASP A 114 8.08 8.60 0.54
CA ASP A 114 9.42 8.73 1.13
C ASP A 114 9.86 10.20 1.24
N ALA A 115 9.65 11.00 0.18
CA ALA A 115 9.91 12.43 0.21
C ALA A 115 9.05 13.16 1.26
N ASN A 116 7.80 12.73 1.46
CA ASN A 116 6.86 13.31 2.41
C ASN A 116 7.22 13.04 3.89
N LEU A 117 8.13 12.11 4.18
CA LEU A 117 8.76 11.98 5.49
C LEU A 117 9.81 13.08 5.76
N GLY A 118 10.21 13.81 4.74
CA GLY A 118 11.17 14.91 4.84
C GLY A 118 12.55 14.46 5.30
N ALA A 119 13.24 15.32 6.06
CA ALA A 119 14.59 15.05 6.58
C ALA A 119 14.60 14.12 7.81
N GLN A 120 13.45 13.87 8.42
CA GLN A 120 13.33 13.06 9.64
C GLN A 120 13.19 11.56 9.35
N ARG A 121 14.08 11.03 8.53
CA ARG A 121 14.06 9.61 8.15
C ARG A 121 15.43 8.96 8.35
N MET A 122 15.42 7.74 8.84
CA MET A 122 16.61 6.91 9.03
C MET A 122 16.84 5.94 7.88
N ALA A 123 15.79 5.63 7.11
CA ALA A 123 15.81 4.74 5.95
C ALA A 123 14.65 5.09 5.00
N GLU A 124 14.63 4.46 3.82
CA GLU A 124 13.53 4.60 2.87
C GLU A 124 12.20 4.24 3.54
N LEU A 125 11.20 5.12 3.40
CA LEU A 125 9.87 4.99 3.99
C LEU A 125 9.84 4.87 5.53
N SER A 126 10.93 5.21 6.22
CA SER A 126 11.03 5.02 7.67
C SER A 126 11.52 6.29 8.37
N SER A 127 10.73 6.79 9.32
CA SER A 127 11.11 7.93 10.14
C SER A 127 12.29 7.61 11.07
N ASN A 128 12.88 8.63 11.66
CA ASN A 128 13.81 8.49 12.79
C ASN A 128 13.13 7.78 13.97
N MET A 129 13.95 7.28 14.91
CA MET A 129 13.47 6.79 16.21
C MET A 129 13.14 7.94 17.13
N TYR A 130 12.00 7.87 17.80
CA TYR A 130 11.57 8.79 18.85
C TYR A 130 11.70 8.12 20.21
N MET A 131 12.26 8.84 21.17
CA MET A 131 12.66 8.30 22.48
C MET A 131 11.93 8.99 23.63
N ALA A 132 11.38 10.18 23.41
CA ALA A 132 10.79 10.99 24.46
C ALA A 132 9.35 11.41 24.13
N ALA A 133 8.52 11.52 25.16
CA ALA A 133 7.12 11.98 25.01
C ALA A 133 7.05 13.36 24.37
N GLY A 134 6.14 13.50 23.40
CA GLY A 134 5.95 14.71 22.60
C GLY A 134 6.77 14.76 21.33
N GLU A 135 7.81 13.93 21.17
CA GLU A 135 8.50 13.78 19.88
C GLU A 135 7.61 13.12 18.84
N GLY A 136 7.97 13.29 17.55
CA GLY A 136 7.24 12.65 16.49
C GLY A 136 7.50 13.25 15.12
N ILE A 137 6.70 12.85 14.15
CA ILE A 137 6.80 13.30 12.76
C ILE A 137 5.42 13.67 12.23
N THR A 138 5.38 14.69 11.37
CA THR A 138 4.21 14.98 10.54
C THR A 138 4.51 14.55 9.11
N VAL A 139 3.73 13.62 8.60
CA VAL A 139 3.82 13.09 7.23
C VAL A 139 2.73 13.71 6.39
N SER A 140 3.10 14.37 5.29
CA SER A 140 2.15 14.89 4.31
C SER A 140 1.61 13.75 3.45
N PHE A 141 0.32 13.78 3.13
CA PHE A 141 -0.31 12.96 2.10
C PHE A 141 -0.69 13.78 0.85
N GLY A 142 0.00 14.92 0.67
CA GLY A 142 0.00 15.67 -0.59
C GLY A 142 0.60 14.82 -1.71
N ASN A 143 0.00 14.87 -2.89
CA ASN A 143 0.38 14.08 -4.06
C ASN A 143 0.35 12.54 -3.86
N ILE A 144 -0.33 12.07 -2.81
CA ILE A 144 -0.53 10.65 -2.55
C ILE A 144 -1.92 10.26 -3.06
N PRO A 145 -2.04 9.31 -4.00
CA PRO A 145 -3.34 8.89 -4.55
C PRO A 145 -4.20 8.17 -3.52
N ALA A 146 -5.50 8.06 -3.81
CA ALA A 146 -6.42 7.24 -3.03
C ALA A 146 -5.91 5.79 -2.93
N GLY A 147 -6.01 5.20 -1.74
CA GLY A 147 -5.49 3.87 -1.47
C GLY A 147 -5.26 3.59 0.01
N ALA A 148 -4.82 2.37 0.32
CA ALA A 148 -4.47 1.93 1.65
C ALA A 148 -2.94 1.88 1.83
N TYR A 149 -2.44 2.54 2.85
CA TYR A 149 -1.03 2.69 3.17
C TYR A 149 -0.76 2.05 4.52
N ASN A 150 -0.23 0.83 4.48
CA ASN A 150 0.14 0.10 5.69
C ASN A 150 1.38 0.72 6.32
N PHE A 151 1.38 0.83 7.65
CA PHE A 151 2.53 1.30 8.40
C PHE A 151 2.72 0.49 9.68
N ASN A 152 3.91 0.54 10.23
CA ASN A 152 4.27 -0.17 11.45
C ASN A 152 5.32 0.61 12.25
N CYS A 153 5.54 0.18 13.48
CA CYS A 153 6.70 0.53 14.27
C CYS A 153 7.72 -0.60 14.16
N THR A 154 8.89 -0.34 13.59
CA THR A 154 9.89 -1.37 13.30
C THR A 154 10.30 -2.18 14.54
N PRO A 155 10.64 -1.55 15.70
CA PRO A 155 11.00 -2.31 16.90
C PRO A 155 9.86 -3.18 17.45
N HIS A 156 8.61 -2.79 17.25
CA HIS A 156 7.44 -3.43 17.86
C HIS A 156 6.54 -4.14 16.84
N LEU A 157 7.03 -4.35 15.60
CA LEU A 157 6.25 -5.02 14.55
C LEU A 157 5.87 -6.45 14.98
N ALA A 158 6.79 -7.19 15.57
CA ALA A 158 6.53 -8.54 16.09
C ALA A 158 5.50 -8.57 17.23
N MET A 159 5.28 -7.44 17.89
CA MET A 159 4.28 -7.26 18.96
C MET A 159 2.95 -6.73 18.41
N GLY A 160 2.82 -6.62 17.08
CA GLY A 160 1.58 -6.20 16.42
C GLY A 160 1.38 -4.69 16.29
N MET A 161 2.39 -3.86 16.55
CA MET A 161 2.28 -2.40 16.41
C MET A 161 2.28 -2.00 14.93
N LYS A 162 1.09 -1.95 14.36
CA LYS A 162 0.84 -1.63 12.94
C LYS A 162 -0.49 -0.91 12.76
N GLY A 163 -0.67 -0.27 11.64
CA GLY A 163 -1.89 0.43 11.28
C GLY A 163 -2.04 0.63 9.78
N VAL A 164 -3.15 1.27 9.39
CA VAL A 164 -3.47 1.57 8.00
C VAL A 164 -3.98 3.01 7.90
N ILE A 165 -3.42 3.78 6.97
CA ILE A 165 -3.98 5.05 6.53
C ILE A 165 -4.69 4.81 5.20
N THR A 166 -5.98 5.11 5.16
CA THR A 166 -6.78 5.08 3.92
C THR A 166 -6.95 6.50 3.41
N VAL A 167 -6.40 6.77 2.23
CA VAL A 167 -6.55 8.04 1.51
C VAL A 167 -7.75 7.96 0.56
N GLN A 168 -8.61 8.98 0.55
CA GLN A 168 -9.79 9.11 -0.31
C GLN A 168 -9.70 10.36 -1.19
#